data_66908d6f3018f0a057d92c887ea16a98
#
_entry.id   66908d6f3018f0a057d92c887ea16a98
#
_cell.length_a   1.000
_cell.length_b   1.000
_cell.length_c   1.000
_cell.angle_alpha   90.00
_cell.angle_beta   90.00
_cell.angle_gamma   90.00
#
_symmetry.space_group_name_H-M   'P 1'
#
loop_
_entity.id
_entity.type
_entity.pdbx_description
1 polymer ?
#
loop_
_entity_poly.entity_id
_entity_poly.type
_entity_poly.pdbx_seq_one_letter_code
_entity_poly.pdbx_strand_id
1 'polypeptide(L)'
;MSSTAVPRRIALQRNATADSSAPSSVSVSPRDSPRQSPSSTSLSSLASEAEQQKKSPPKLVDTFGNEFEIPNFTIKEIRDAIPPHCYERSAAKGLYYVARDVFFLGSTFYVFYNYVTPETVPSLPLRTLLWTVYTVLQGLFGTGLWVLAHECGHQAFSTSKTLNDTVGFICHSLLLVPYFSWKITHGKHHKATGNLSRDMVWVPKTREQYASRLGKAVHEIGELMEETPLQSALNLVLQQLFGWPMYLFTNVTGHDNHERQPEGRGRGKRNGWFGGVNHFNPSSPLFESKDAKLIVLSDLGLLGTLALLYFIGQRFGWLNLLVWYGIPYLWVNHWLVAITYLQHTDPSLPHYTNEAWTFTRGAAATIDREFGFVGRNLLHGIIETHVLHHYVSTIPFYHAEEATEAIKKVMGKHYKSAAHTGPWGFIKALWSSQRICQWVEPVEGAEGEARGVLFYRNTNGLGLAPAKLDPPVGSS
;
A
#
# COMPACT_ATOMS: atom_id res chain seq x y z
N MET A 1 -39.76 -30.05 33.45
CA MET A 1 -40.96 -29.38 32.94
C MET A 1 -40.46 -28.51 31.80
N SER A 2 -40.49 -29.02 30.57
CA SER A 2 -41.46 -28.74 29.50
C SER A 2 -41.43 -27.27 29.10
N SER A 3 -41.16 -26.87 27.84
CA SER A 3 -41.63 -27.35 26.55
C SER A 3 -40.86 -26.61 25.41
N THR A 4 -40.43 -27.34 24.46
CA THR A 4 -40.25 -27.18 23.02
C THR A 4 -41.14 -26.13 22.31
N ALA A 5 -40.55 -25.38 21.34
CA ALA A 5 -41.21 -25.02 20.10
C ALA A 5 -40.22 -24.65 18.99
N VAL A 6 -40.24 -25.41 17.93
CA VAL A 6 -39.66 -25.16 16.59
C VAL A 6 -40.76 -24.61 15.67
N PRO A 7 -40.52 -23.64 14.80
CA PRO A 7 -41.41 -23.34 13.68
C PRO A 7 -40.83 -23.75 12.32
N ARG A 8 -41.61 -24.49 11.68
CA ARG A 8 -41.90 -24.95 10.32
C ARG A 8 -41.28 -24.17 9.13
N ARG A 9 -40.75 -24.95 8.22
CA ARG A 9 -40.57 -24.65 6.80
C ARG A 9 -41.93 -24.41 6.09
N ILE A 10 -41.96 -23.47 5.18
CA ILE A 10 -42.96 -23.33 4.14
C ILE A 10 -42.31 -23.60 2.78
N ALA A 11 -42.77 -24.63 2.12
CA ALA A 11 -42.49 -24.94 0.73
C ALA A 11 -43.52 -24.25 -0.16
N LEU A 12 -43.13 -23.71 -1.28
CA LEU A 12 -44.03 -23.26 -2.34
C LEU A 12 -43.75 -24.04 -3.61
N GLN A 13 -44.84 -24.61 -4.10
CA GLN A 13 -44.97 -25.52 -5.23
C GLN A 13 -44.74 -24.84 -6.58
N ARG A 14 -44.20 -25.63 -7.48
CA ARG A 14 -44.24 -25.44 -8.94
C ARG A 14 -45.65 -25.63 -9.47
N ASN A 15 -46.03 -24.83 -10.47
CA ASN A 15 -47.01 -25.27 -11.48
C ASN A 15 -46.45 -24.96 -12.88
N ALA A 16 -46.37 -26.03 -13.65
CA ALA A 16 -46.18 -26.06 -15.09
C ALA A 16 -47.52 -26.21 -15.78
N THR A 17 -47.76 -25.48 -16.85
CA THR A 17 -48.71 -25.92 -17.89
C THR A 17 -48.16 -25.58 -19.27
N ALA A 18 -48.05 -26.60 -20.10
CA ALA A 18 -47.82 -26.55 -21.53
C ALA A 18 -49.17 -26.37 -22.26
N ASP A 19 -49.16 -25.74 -23.43
CA ASP A 19 -49.84 -26.27 -24.61
C ASP A 19 -49.47 -25.47 -25.88
N SER A 20 -49.07 -26.13 -26.81
CA SER A 20 -49.13 -26.44 -28.23
C SER A 20 -50.10 -25.63 -29.09
N SER A 21 -49.61 -25.13 -30.24
CA SER A 21 -50.14 -25.49 -31.61
C SER A 21 -49.51 -24.60 -32.71
N ALA A 22 -48.88 -25.23 -33.67
CA ALA A 22 -48.82 -24.82 -35.08
C ALA A 22 -49.98 -25.61 -35.79
N PRO A 23 -50.40 -25.34 -37.06
CA PRO A 23 -49.58 -25.05 -38.24
C PRO A 23 -50.30 -24.14 -39.31
N SER A 24 -49.64 -23.72 -40.38
CA SER A 24 -50.03 -24.10 -41.77
C SER A 24 -49.39 -23.16 -42.81
N SER A 25 -48.82 -23.80 -43.78
CA SER A 25 -48.27 -23.35 -45.04
C SER A 25 -49.34 -22.85 -46.03
N VAL A 26 -48.96 -21.84 -46.86
CA VAL A 26 -49.44 -21.74 -48.27
C VAL A 26 -48.35 -21.09 -49.13
N SER A 27 -47.96 -21.80 -50.19
CA SER A 27 -47.16 -21.42 -51.33
C SER A 27 -47.99 -20.61 -52.35
N VAL A 28 -47.35 -19.71 -53.10
CA VAL A 28 -47.56 -19.52 -54.57
C VAL A 28 -46.45 -18.57 -55.12
N SER A 29 -45.75 -19.03 -56.16
CA SER A 29 -44.91 -18.30 -57.13
C SER A 29 -45.72 -17.86 -58.34
N PRO A 30 -45.12 -17.35 -59.44
CA PRO A 30 -44.23 -16.19 -59.66
C PRO A 30 -44.81 -15.22 -60.71
N ARG A 31 -44.18 -14.06 -60.94
CA ARG A 31 -44.15 -13.42 -62.27
C ARG A 31 -43.22 -12.20 -62.37
N ASP A 32 -42.29 -12.33 -63.30
CA ASP A 32 -41.81 -11.38 -64.29
C ASP A 32 -41.15 -10.05 -63.91
N SER A 33 -39.89 -10.01 -64.32
CA SER A 33 -38.96 -8.87 -64.43
C SER A 33 -39.48 -7.73 -65.34
N PRO A 34 -38.87 -6.50 -65.20
CA PRO A 34 -37.91 -6.15 -66.25
C PRO A 34 -36.61 -5.57 -65.73
N ARG A 35 -35.55 -5.83 -66.51
CA ARG A 35 -34.19 -5.30 -66.42
C ARG A 35 -34.15 -3.78 -66.28
N GLN A 36 -33.36 -3.32 -65.31
CA GLN A 36 -32.74 -1.99 -65.40
C GLN A 36 -31.23 -2.09 -65.10
N SER A 37 -30.47 -1.32 -65.86
CA SER A 37 -29.04 -1.27 -66.00
C SER A 37 -28.31 -0.86 -64.71
N PRO A 38 -27.00 -1.18 -64.54
CA PRO A 38 -26.27 -0.89 -63.34
C PRO A 38 -25.95 0.58 -63.17
N SER A 39 -26.50 1.26 -62.17
CA SER A 39 -26.05 2.55 -61.73
C SER A 39 -24.74 2.42 -60.97
N SER A 40 -23.77 3.20 -61.34
CA SER A 40 -22.46 3.37 -60.74
C SER A 40 -22.54 3.54 -59.21
N THR A 41 -22.30 2.49 -58.47
CA THR A 41 -22.03 2.60 -57.04
C THR A 41 -20.66 3.29 -56.90
N SER A 42 -20.68 4.47 -56.31
CA SER A 42 -19.51 5.32 -56.18
C SER A 42 -18.46 4.60 -55.32
N LEU A 43 -17.22 4.56 -55.82
CA LEU A 43 -16.02 4.09 -55.12
C LEU A 43 -15.75 4.80 -53.78
N SER A 44 -16.53 5.83 -53.43
CA SER A 44 -16.42 6.57 -52.17
C SER A 44 -17.01 5.86 -50.94
N SER A 45 -17.97 4.92 -51.15
CA SER A 45 -18.54 4.17 -50.01
C SER A 45 -17.63 3.01 -49.54
N LEU A 46 -16.83 2.44 -50.47
CA LEU A 46 -15.86 1.38 -50.11
C LEU A 46 -14.59 1.93 -49.45
N ALA A 47 -14.24 3.19 -49.68
CA ALA A 47 -13.12 3.85 -49.01
C ALA A 47 -13.46 4.21 -47.56
N SER A 48 -14.74 4.56 -47.25
CA SER A 48 -15.16 4.86 -45.87
C SER A 48 -15.33 3.62 -44.99
N GLU A 49 -15.59 2.44 -45.57
CA GLU A 49 -15.64 1.17 -44.84
C GLU A 49 -14.25 0.56 -44.61
N ALA A 50 -13.26 0.88 -45.43
CA ALA A 50 -11.88 0.44 -45.25
C ALA A 50 -11.13 1.25 -44.17
N GLU A 51 -11.60 2.42 -43.78
CA GLU A 51 -11.00 3.27 -42.73
C GLU A 51 -11.54 3.03 -41.34
N GLN A 52 -12.60 2.26 -41.20
CA GLN A 52 -12.97 1.64 -39.90
C GLN A 52 -12.23 0.30 -39.68
N GLN A 53 -10.91 0.28 -39.91
CA GLN A 53 -10.08 -0.72 -39.28
C GLN A 53 -10.29 -0.53 -37.77
N LYS A 54 -11.03 -1.49 -37.16
CA LYS A 54 -11.07 -1.63 -35.70
C LYS A 54 -9.63 -1.62 -35.22
N LYS A 55 -9.12 -0.46 -34.75
CA LYS A 55 -7.90 -0.40 -33.98
C LYS A 55 -8.15 -1.35 -32.81
N SER A 56 -7.39 -2.43 -32.78
CA SER A 56 -7.38 -3.30 -31.59
C SER A 56 -7.22 -2.40 -30.37
N PRO A 57 -7.99 -2.61 -29.29
CA PRO A 57 -7.85 -1.79 -28.11
C PRO A 57 -6.38 -1.74 -27.71
N PRO A 58 -5.85 -0.58 -27.33
CA PRO A 58 -4.44 -0.46 -27.01
C PRO A 58 -4.10 -1.44 -25.89
N LYS A 59 -2.96 -2.15 -26.06
CA LYS A 59 -2.47 -3.05 -25.02
C LYS A 59 -2.16 -2.23 -23.79
N LEU A 60 -2.51 -2.75 -22.61
CA LEU A 60 -2.05 -2.17 -21.36
C LEU A 60 -0.53 -2.29 -21.26
N VAL A 61 0.12 -1.22 -20.88
CA VAL A 61 1.57 -1.17 -20.70
C VAL A 61 1.91 -0.42 -19.40
N ASP A 62 2.98 -0.86 -18.74
CA ASP A 62 3.48 -0.21 -17.54
C ASP A 62 4.19 1.13 -17.84
N THR A 63 4.86 1.70 -16.86
CA THR A 63 5.62 2.96 -16.99
C THR A 63 6.72 2.89 -18.05
N PHE A 64 7.30 1.72 -18.30
CA PHE A 64 8.37 1.54 -19.26
C PHE A 64 7.93 0.98 -20.62
N GLY A 65 6.64 0.75 -20.82
CA GLY A 65 6.08 0.20 -22.05
C GLY A 65 6.07 -1.33 -22.10
N ASN A 66 6.38 -2.02 -21.00
CA ASN A 66 6.21 -3.47 -20.93
C ASN A 66 4.74 -3.85 -20.89
N GLU A 67 4.34 -4.90 -21.63
CA GLU A 67 2.97 -5.38 -21.64
C GLU A 67 2.52 -5.77 -20.24
N PHE A 68 1.32 -5.32 -19.89
CA PHE A 68 0.66 -5.65 -18.64
C PHE A 68 -0.65 -6.40 -18.92
N GLU A 69 -0.84 -7.49 -18.23
CA GLU A 69 -2.11 -8.22 -18.22
C GLU A 69 -2.74 -8.10 -16.85
N ILE A 70 -4.05 -7.92 -16.82
CA ILE A 70 -4.81 -7.83 -15.57
C ILE A 70 -4.83 -9.22 -14.90
N PRO A 71 -4.46 -9.34 -13.60
CA PRO A 71 -4.53 -10.62 -12.88
C PRO A 71 -5.93 -11.22 -12.91
N ASN A 72 -6.02 -12.51 -13.21
CA ASN A 72 -7.27 -13.27 -13.34
C ASN A 72 -7.40 -14.46 -12.38
N PHE A 73 -6.37 -14.74 -11.57
CA PHE A 73 -6.43 -15.77 -10.53
C PHE A 73 -7.25 -15.32 -9.32
N THR A 74 -7.74 -16.27 -8.55
CA THR A 74 -8.60 -16.04 -7.40
C THR A 74 -7.82 -16.10 -6.08
N ILE A 75 -8.37 -15.50 -5.03
CA ILE A 75 -7.80 -15.62 -3.67
C ILE A 75 -7.85 -17.07 -3.17
N LYS A 76 -8.79 -17.89 -3.68
CA LYS A 76 -8.87 -19.30 -3.32
C LYS A 76 -7.66 -20.06 -3.86
N GLU A 77 -7.29 -19.88 -5.13
CA GLU A 77 -6.10 -20.49 -5.73
C GLU A 77 -4.82 -20.12 -4.98
N ILE A 78 -4.68 -18.86 -4.59
CA ILE A 78 -3.54 -18.38 -3.75
C ILE A 78 -3.50 -19.17 -2.42
N ARG A 79 -4.63 -19.25 -1.72
CA ARG A 79 -4.70 -19.93 -0.41
C ARG A 79 -4.51 -21.43 -0.48
N ASP A 80 -5.05 -22.06 -1.50
CA ASP A 80 -4.94 -23.50 -1.71
C ASP A 80 -3.51 -23.93 -2.07
N ALA A 81 -2.71 -23.05 -2.66
CA ALA A 81 -1.33 -23.32 -2.99
C ALA A 81 -0.40 -23.32 -1.75
N ILE A 82 -0.78 -22.62 -0.69
CA ILE A 82 0.06 -22.44 0.51
C ILE A 82 -0.01 -23.70 1.38
N PRO A 83 1.13 -24.29 1.78
CA PRO A 83 1.15 -25.44 2.67
C PRO A 83 0.40 -25.17 3.98
N PRO A 84 -0.41 -26.12 4.48
CA PRO A 84 -1.25 -25.91 5.68
C PRO A 84 -0.47 -25.50 6.92
N HIS A 85 0.75 -26.03 7.13
CA HIS A 85 1.57 -25.70 8.28
C HIS A 85 2.04 -24.21 8.29
N CYS A 86 2.06 -23.55 7.12
CA CYS A 86 2.39 -22.13 7.05
C CYS A 86 1.37 -21.24 7.77
N TYR A 87 0.16 -21.73 8.00
CA TYR A 87 -0.88 -21.04 8.77
C TYR A 87 -0.73 -21.22 10.30
N GLU A 88 0.18 -22.08 10.75
CA GLU A 88 0.40 -22.33 12.18
C GLU A 88 1.11 -21.17 12.84
N ARG A 89 0.49 -20.64 13.87
CA ARG A 89 0.99 -19.48 14.66
C ARG A 89 1.43 -19.95 16.04
N SER A 90 2.66 -19.64 16.43
CA SER A 90 3.24 -20.05 17.70
C SER A 90 3.54 -18.83 18.59
N ALA A 91 2.80 -18.68 19.69
CA ALA A 91 3.08 -17.68 20.70
C ALA A 91 4.51 -17.76 21.25
N ALA A 92 5.02 -18.99 21.45
CA ALA A 92 6.39 -19.21 21.95
C ALA A 92 7.44 -18.69 20.95
N LYS A 93 7.30 -18.99 19.64
CA LYS A 93 8.18 -18.42 18.60
C LYS A 93 8.09 -16.89 18.56
N GLY A 94 6.87 -16.34 18.56
CA GLY A 94 6.66 -14.88 18.55
C GLY A 94 7.35 -14.21 19.76
N LEU A 95 7.11 -14.70 20.97
CA LEU A 95 7.73 -14.17 22.18
C LEU A 95 9.27 -14.35 22.20
N TYR A 96 9.78 -15.45 21.66
CA TYR A 96 11.23 -15.63 21.47
C TYR A 96 11.83 -14.50 20.63
N TYR A 97 11.21 -14.14 19.50
CA TYR A 97 11.71 -13.06 18.63
C TYR A 97 11.60 -11.69 19.30
N VAL A 98 10.52 -11.43 20.05
CA VAL A 98 10.43 -10.19 20.85
C VAL A 98 11.55 -10.14 21.88
N ALA A 99 11.79 -11.24 22.62
CA ALA A 99 12.87 -11.32 23.60
C ALA A 99 14.25 -11.15 22.96
N ARG A 100 14.46 -11.72 21.76
CA ARG A 100 15.69 -11.55 20.97
C ARG A 100 15.95 -10.08 20.61
N ASP A 101 14.93 -9.40 20.09
CA ASP A 101 15.08 -8.02 19.64
C ASP A 101 15.25 -7.06 20.82
N VAL A 102 14.52 -7.28 21.93
CA VAL A 102 14.74 -6.56 23.19
C VAL A 102 16.14 -6.82 23.76
N PHE A 103 16.65 -8.06 23.64
CA PHE A 103 18.02 -8.38 24.04
C PHE A 103 19.05 -7.61 23.19
N PHE A 104 18.87 -7.50 21.88
CA PHE A 104 19.77 -6.72 21.02
C PHE A 104 19.71 -5.22 21.36
N LEU A 105 18.53 -4.67 21.57
CA LEU A 105 18.35 -3.27 22.01
C LEU A 105 19.06 -3.03 23.36
N GLY A 106 18.79 -3.88 24.34
CA GLY A 106 19.32 -3.74 25.70
C GLY A 106 20.82 -3.99 25.79
N SER A 107 21.34 -5.05 25.15
CA SER A 107 22.78 -5.37 25.16
C SER A 107 23.60 -4.32 24.42
N THR A 108 23.11 -3.83 23.28
CA THR A 108 23.77 -2.72 22.56
C THR A 108 23.80 -1.46 23.42
N PHE A 109 22.66 -1.09 24.05
CA PHE A 109 22.62 0.04 24.96
C PHE A 109 23.60 -0.14 26.12
N TYR A 110 23.60 -1.30 26.78
CA TYR A 110 24.50 -1.62 27.91
C TYR A 110 25.96 -1.46 27.52
N VAL A 111 26.38 -2.02 26.37
CA VAL A 111 27.76 -1.94 25.89
C VAL A 111 28.16 -0.49 25.63
N PHE A 112 27.36 0.25 24.91
CA PHE A 112 27.70 1.65 24.58
C PHE A 112 27.69 2.56 25.80
N TYR A 113 26.71 2.39 26.69
CA TYR A 113 26.61 3.18 27.92
C TYR A 113 27.80 3.00 28.84
N ASN A 114 28.31 1.76 29.00
CA ASN A 114 29.38 1.47 29.93
C ASN A 114 30.79 1.55 29.30
N TYR A 115 30.92 1.32 28.00
CA TYR A 115 32.23 1.17 27.35
C TYR A 115 32.53 2.22 26.26
N VAL A 116 31.62 3.07 25.91
CA VAL A 116 31.89 4.16 24.95
C VAL A 116 31.80 5.52 25.68
N THR A 117 32.69 5.68 26.64
CA THR A 117 32.77 6.84 27.53
C THR A 117 34.03 7.68 27.24
N PRO A 118 34.16 8.90 27.78
CA PRO A 118 35.37 9.71 27.63
C PRO A 118 36.62 8.99 28.16
N GLU A 119 36.46 8.17 29.20
CA GLU A 119 37.56 7.44 29.86
C GLU A 119 38.05 6.27 29.01
N THR A 120 37.16 5.52 28.42
CA THR A 120 37.50 4.32 27.63
C THR A 120 37.78 4.63 26.17
N VAL A 121 37.14 5.69 25.61
CA VAL A 121 37.33 6.19 24.24
C VAL A 121 37.65 7.68 24.32
N PRO A 122 38.88 8.09 24.65
CA PRO A 122 39.22 9.51 24.80
C PRO A 122 39.05 10.35 23.53
N SER A 123 39.26 9.73 22.33
CA SER A 123 39.12 10.39 21.06
C SER A 123 37.66 10.80 20.80
N LEU A 124 37.36 12.10 20.81
CA LEU A 124 36.02 12.62 20.53
C LEU A 124 35.49 12.21 19.15
N PRO A 125 36.26 12.30 18.04
CA PRO A 125 35.78 11.86 16.74
C PRO A 125 35.41 10.36 16.72
N LEU A 126 36.26 9.50 17.32
CA LEU A 126 35.96 8.07 17.39
C LEU A 126 34.73 7.78 18.25
N ARG A 127 34.60 8.44 19.40
CA ARG A 127 33.43 8.30 20.26
C ARG A 127 32.15 8.75 19.55
N THR A 128 32.19 9.88 18.82
CA THR A 128 31.07 10.34 18.02
C THR A 128 30.70 9.32 16.94
N LEU A 129 31.66 8.78 16.22
CA LEU A 129 31.43 7.72 15.23
C LEU A 129 30.78 6.49 15.85
N LEU A 130 31.27 6.02 16.98
CA LEU A 130 30.68 4.87 17.68
C LEU A 130 29.24 5.15 18.12
N TRP A 131 28.94 6.30 18.71
CA TRP A 131 27.58 6.67 19.06
C TRP A 131 26.68 6.82 17.83
N THR A 132 27.20 7.25 16.66
CA THR A 132 26.45 7.23 15.41
C THR A 132 26.11 5.79 15.00
N VAL A 133 27.08 4.87 15.05
CA VAL A 133 26.82 3.44 14.79
C VAL A 133 25.76 2.88 15.75
N TYR A 134 25.85 3.23 17.06
CA TYR A 134 24.81 2.87 18.02
C TYR A 134 23.42 3.28 17.56
N THR A 135 23.25 4.54 17.13
CA THR A 135 21.92 5.03 16.73
C THR A 135 21.35 4.25 15.53
N VAL A 136 22.21 3.89 14.57
CA VAL A 136 21.82 3.08 13.40
C VAL A 136 21.41 1.66 13.83
N LEU A 137 22.21 1.01 14.68
CA LEU A 137 21.89 -0.33 15.20
C LEU A 137 20.59 -0.34 15.99
N GLN A 138 20.40 0.62 16.89
CA GLN A 138 19.15 0.77 17.64
C GLN A 138 17.95 1.01 16.73
N GLY A 139 18.14 1.80 15.65
CA GLY A 139 17.10 2.00 14.64
C GLY A 139 16.72 0.70 13.92
N LEU A 140 17.69 -0.13 13.56
CA LEU A 140 17.43 -1.44 12.91
C LEU A 140 16.72 -2.39 13.86
N PHE A 141 17.21 -2.56 15.09
CA PHE A 141 16.57 -3.44 16.08
C PHE A 141 15.18 -2.92 16.49
N GLY A 142 15.03 -1.60 16.64
CA GLY A 142 13.72 -0.97 16.88
C GLY A 142 12.74 -1.19 15.74
N THR A 143 13.21 -1.18 14.48
CA THR A 143 12.37 -1.53 13.33
C THR A 143 11.97 -3.00 13.34
N GLY A 144 12.87 -3.92 13.71
CA GLY A 144 12.53 -5.33 13.93
C GLY A 144 11.41 -5.49 14.96
N LEU A 145 11.53 -4.83 16.11
CA LEU A 145 10.49 -4.83 17.13
C LEU A 145 9.17 -4.23 16.62
N TRP A 146 9.25 -3.19 15.77
CA TRP A 146 8.09 -2.62 15.10
C TRP A 146 7.39 -3.64 14.19
N VAL A 147 8.17 -4.44 13.41
CA VAL A 147 7.63 -5.49 12.54
C VAL A 147 6.93 -6.59 13.35
N LEU A 148 7.47 -7.00 14.50
CA LEU A 148 6.79 -7.97 15.37
C LEU A 148 5.46 -7.44 15.93
N ALA A 149 5.40 -6.16 16.27
CA ALA A 149 4.15 -5.52 16.67
C ALA A 149 3.16 -5.38 15.50
N HIS A 150 3.65 -5.19 14.28
CA HIS A 150 2.86 -5.23 13.05
C HIS A 150 2.25 -6.63 12.81
N GLU A 151 3.02 -7.72 13.01
CA GLU A 151 2.52 -9.10 13.00
C GLU A 151 1.38 -9.32 14.04
N CYS A 152 1.54 -8.72 15.23
CA CYS A 152 0.48 -8.68 16.24
C CYS A 152 -0.80 -7.98 15.71
N GLY A 153 -0.64 -6.90 14.97
CA GLY A 153 -1.73 -6.18 14.31
C GLY A 153 -2.55 -7.07 13.38
N HIS A 154 -1.87 -7.92 12.61
CA HIS A 154 -2.48 -8.88 11.68
C HIS A 154 -2.95 -10.18 12.33
N GLN A 155 -2.76 -10.35 13.63
CA GLN A 155 -3.05 -11.60 14.36
C GLN A 155 -2.19 -12.78 13.86
N ALA A 156 -1.02 -12.51 13.25
CA ALA A 156 -0.07 -13.52 12.79
C ALA A 156 0.85 -14.05 13.91
N PHE A 157 1.07 -13.23 14.95
CA PHE A 157 1.98 -13.52 16.05
C PHE A 157 1.56 -14.75 16.89
N SER A 158 0.27 -14.89 17.19
CA SER A 158 -0.28 -16.02 17.94
C SER A 158 -1.76 -16.26 17.63
N THR A 159 -2.32 -17.37 18.12
CA THR A 159 -3.76 -17.66 18.04
C THR A 159 -4.58 -16.85 19.06
N SER A 160 -3.95 -16.28 20.08
CA SER A 160 -4.60 -15.47 21.10
C SER A 160 -4.67 -14.00 20.70
N LYS A 161 -5.89 -13.52 20.44
CA LYS A 161 -6.12 -12.09 20.15
C LYS A 161 -5.63 -11.18 21.28
N THR A 162 -5.86 -11.55 22.52
CA THR A 162 -5.44 -10.77 23.69
C THR A 162 -3.91 -10.66 23.75
N LEU A 163 -3.19 -11.77 23.54
CA LEU A 163 -1.74 -11.75 23.53
C LEU A 163 -1.20 -10.87 22.41
N ASN A 164 -1.74 -11.01 21.19
CA ASN A 164 -1.37 -10.17 20.06
C ASN A 164 -1.60 -8.68 20.35
N ASP A 165 -2.78 -8.34 20.85
CA ASP A 165 -3.12 -6.94 21.13
C ASP A 165 -2.27 -6.36 22.28
N THR A 166 -1.95 -7.15 23.29
CA THR A 166 -1.10 -6.71 24.41
C THR A 166 0.36 -6.49 23.98
N VAL A 167 0.95 -7.47 23.31
CA VAL A 167 2.35 -7.36 22.82
C VAL A 167 2.47 -6.24 21.79
N GLY A 168 1.56 -6.19 20.82
CA GLY A 168 1.56 -5.14 19.82
C GLY A 168 1.39 -3.73 20.41
N PHE A 169 0.47 -3.57 21.38
CA PHE A 169 0.26 -2.31 22.09
C PHE A 169 1.52 -1.85 22.85
N ILE A 170 2.17 -2.74 23.61
CA ILE A 170 3.36 -2.39 24.37
C ILE A 170 4.51 -2.01 23.41
N CYS A 171 4.83 -2.87 22.45
CA CYS A 171 5.95 -2.63 21.53
C CYS A 171 5.77 -1.38 20.68
N HIS A 172 4.58 -1.17 20.11
CA HIS A 172 4.29 0.02 19.31
C HIS A 172 4.25 1.29 20.17
N SER A 173 3.66 1.26 21.37
CA SER A 173 3.65 2.43 22.26
C SER A 173 5.06 2.87 22.64
N LEU A 174 5.97 1.93 22.93
CA LEU A 174 7.39 2.23 23.19
C LEU A 174 8.11 2.84 21.99
N LEU A 175 7.61 2.64 20.77
CA LEU A 175 8.10 3.24 19.53
C LEU A 175 7.26 4.46 19.07
N LEU A 176 6.45 5.01 19.96
CA LEU A 176 5.54 6.15 19.70
C LEU A 176 4.60 5.92 18.50
N VAL A 177 4.12 4.70 18.36
CA VAL A 177 3.12 4.31 17.37
C VAL A 177 1.76 4.11 18.05
N PRO A 178 0.68 4.78 17.64
CA PRO A 178 -0.66 4.57 18.22
C PRO A 178 -1.24 3.23 17.73
N TYR A 179 -0.96 2.14 18.43
CA TYR A 179 -1.15 0.76 17.99
C TYR A 179 -2.52 0.46 17.41
N PHE A 180 -3.60 0.73 18.14
CA PHE A 180 -4.94 0.39 17.65
C PHE A 180 -5.39 1.29 16.51
N SER A 181 -5.03 2.57 16.55
CA SER A 181 -5.31 3.51 15.47
C SER A 181 -4.64 3.04 14.17
N TRP A 182 -3.34 2.76 14.23
CA TRP A 182 -2.58 2.23 13.12
C TRP A 182 -3.10 0.86 12.66
N LYS A 183 -3.37 -0.07 13.58
CA LYS A 183 -3.91 -1.39 13.27
C LYS A 183 -5.21 -1.32 12.46
N ILE A 184 -6.09 -0.39 12.81
CA ILE A 184 -7.37 -0.20 12.11
C ILE A 184 -7.15 0.33 10.70
N THR A 185 -6.36 1.40 10.54
CA THR A 185 -6.10 2.01 9.22
C THR A 185 -5.28 1.08 8.33
N HIS A 186 -4.27 0.41 8.88
CA HIS A 186 -3.46 -0.57 8.18
C HIS A 186 -4.26 -1.81 7.76
N GLY A 187 -5.17 -2.29 8.62
CA GLY A 187 -6.12 -3.35 8.24
C GLY A 187 -7.10 -2.94 7.13
N LYS A 188 -7.48 -1.65 7.04
CA LYS A 188 -8.26 -1.12 5.92
C LYS A 188 -7.41 -1.02 4.64
N HIS A 189 -6.12 -0.65 4.76
CA HIS A 189 -5.16 -0.65 3.67
C HIS A 189 -5.03 -2.03 3.02
N HIS A 190 -4.81 -3.09 3.79
CA HIS A 190 -4.77 -4.46 3.27
C HIS A 190 -6.03 -4.87 2.49
N LYS A 191 -7.18 -4.33 2.87
CA LYS A 191 -8.46 -4.60 2.20
C LYS A 191 -8.70 -3.73 0.97
N ALA A 192 -7.87 -2.74 0.71
CA ALA A 192 -8.06 -1.77 -0.36
C ALA A 192 -6.75 -1.35 -1.04
N THR A 193 -5.66 -2.09 -0.83
CA THR A 193 -4.35 -1.82 -1.44
C THR A 193 -4.46 -1.57 -2.93
N GLY A 194 -3.80 -0.51 -3.42
CA GLY A 194 -3.81 -0.14 -4.83
C GLY A 194 -5.12 0.45 -5.36
N ASN A 195 -6.13 0.68 -4.49
CA ASN A 195 -7.37 1.36 -4.85
C ASN A 195 -7.24 2.86 -4.61
N LEU A 196 -7.36 3.68 -5.65
CA LEU A 196 -7.18 5.14 -5.59
C LEU A 196 -8.19 5.86 -4.68
N SER A 197 -9.33 5.23 -4.39
CA SER A 197 -10.42 5.87 -3.64
C SER A 197 -10.59 5.36 -2.22
N ARG A 198 -9.97 4.23 -1.85
CA ARG A 198 -10.23 3.54 -0.57
C ARG A 198 -9.00 3.16 0.23
N ASP A 199 -7.80 3.20 -0.37
CA ASP A 199 -6.57 2.87 0.34
C ASP A 199 -6.29 3.92 1.42
N MET A 200 -6.11 3.48 2.67
CA MET A 200 -5.93 4.36 3.84
C MET A 200 -4.48 4.78 4.06
N VAL A 201 -3.52 4.11 3.41
CA VAL A 201 -2.09 4.32 3.71
C VAL A 201 -1.36 4.95 2.53
N TRP A 202 -1.57 4.40 1.32
CA TRP A 202 -0.81 4.84 0.16
C TRP A 202 -1.70 4.97 -1.09
N VAL A 203 -1.93 6.21 -1.49
CA VAL A 203 -2.60 6.55 -2.75
C VAL A 203 -1.66 7.46 -3.55
N PRO A 204 -1.20 7.03 -4.73
CA PRO A 204 -0.41 7.89 -5.61
C PRO A 204 -1.27 9.07 -6.09
N LYS A 205 -0.63 10.19 -6.38
CA LYS A 205 -1.32 11.35 -6.92
C LYS A 205 -1.80 11.09 -8.33
N THR A 206 -2.96 11.61 -8.67
CA THR A 206 -3.36 11.76 -10.08
C THR A 206 -2.62 12.94 -10.72
N ARG A 207 -2.68 13.04 -12.03
CA ARG A 207 -2.09 14.17 -12.77
C ARG A 207 -2.63 15.53 -12.30
N GLU A 208 -3.94 15.60 -12.02
CA GLU A 208 -4.60 16.81 -11.53
C GLU A 208 -4.11 17.22 -10.14
N GLN A 209 -3.98 16.26 -9.25
CA GLN A 209 -3.44 16.50 -7.89
C GLN A 209 -1.97 16.92 -7.92
N TYR A 210 -1.18 16.34 -8.84
CA TYR A 210 0.22 16.73 -9.01
C TYR A 210 0.34 18.15 -9.58
N ALA A 211 -0.45 18.48 -10.60
CA ALA A 211 -0.52 19.83 -11.19
C ALA A 211 -0.90 20.88 -10.13
N SER A 212 -1.98 20.62 -9.39
CA SER A 212 -2.46 21.50 -8.32
C SER A 212 -1.40 21.75 -7.24
N ARG A 213 -0.62 20.72 -6.88
CA ARG A 213 0.49 20.86 -5.92
C ARG A 213 1.59 21.81 -6.43
N LEU A 214 1.83 21.81 -7.74
CA LEU A 214 2.82 22.68 -8.38
C LEU A 214 2.26 24.08 -8.71
N GLY A 215 0.97 24.32 -8.49
CA GLY A 215 0.29 25.56 -8.89
C GLY A 215 0.21 25.73 -10.41
N LYS A 216 0.13 24.60 -11.16
CA LYS A 216 0.13 24.54 -12.61
C LYS A 216 -1.19 23.99 -13.16
N ALA A 217 -1.53 24.37 -14.40
CA ALA A 217 -2.64 23.75 -15.11
C ALA A 217 -2.25 22.32 -15.57
N VAL A 218 -3.25 21.44 -15.67
CA VAL A 218 -3.00 20.00 -15.95
C VAL A 218 -2.33 19.78 -17.30
N HIS A 219 -2.68 20.58 -18.33
CA HIS A 219 -2.07 20.47 -19.67
C HIS A 219 -0.59 20.92 -19.69
N GLU A 220 -0.19 21.82 -18.79
CA GLU A 220 1.19 22.29 -18.69
C GLU A 220 2.15 21.21 -18.11
N ILE A 221 1.64 20.19 -17.44
CA ILE A 221 2.47 19.17 -16.79
C ILE A 221 3.34 18.41 -17.80
N GLY A 222 2.86 18.19 -19.01
CA GLY A 222 3.64 17.53 -20.07
C GLY A 222 4.80 18.35 -20.63
N GLU A 223 4.76 19.68 -20.42
CA GLU A 223 5.76 20.64 -20.92
C GLU A 223 6.70 21.13 -19.81
N LEU A 224 6.53 20.67 -18.56
CA LEU A 224 7.39 21.06 -17.45
C LEU A 224 8.82 20.56 -17.67
N MET A 225 9.76 21.40 -17.28
CA MET A 225 11.17 21.02 -17.20
C MET A 225 11.37 19.90 -16.18
N GLU A 226 12.36 19.05 -16.45
CA GLU A 226 12.80 18.01 -15.52
C GLU A 226 13.02 18.56 -14.10
N GLU A 227 12.53 17.84 -13.10
CA GLU A 227 12.80 18.18 -11.69
C GLU A 227 14.29 18.07 -11.42
N THR A 228 14.89 19.12 -10.83
CA THR A 228 16.32 19.10 -10.55
C THR A 228 16.68 17.97 -9.58
N PRO A 229 17.85 17.32 -9.76
CA PRO A 229 18.28 16.28 -8.81
C PRO A 229 18.33 16.76 -7.36
N LEU A 230 18.66 18.03 -7.12
CA LEU A 230 18.67 18.62 -5.79
C LEU A 230 17.25 18.67 -5.17
N GLN A 231 16.24 19.04 -5.96
CA GLN A 231 14.84 19.05 -5.49
C GLN A 231 14.36 17.65 -5.19
N SER A 232 14.67 16.68 -6.05
CA SER A 232 14.34 15.26 -5.81
C SER A 232 15.01 14.74 -4.53
N ALA A 233 16.29 15.09 -4.29
CA ALA A 233 17.00 14.72 -3.07
C ALA A 233 16.37 15.34 -1.83
N LEU A 234 16.03 16.63 -1.87
CA LEU A 234 15.37 17.33 -0.76
C LEU A 234 14.01 16.69 -0.46
N ASN A 235 13.20 16.43 -1.48
CA ASN A 235 11.90 15.77 -1.33
C ASN A 235 12.05 14.39 -0.68
N LEU A 236 13.06 13.61 -1.11
CA LEU A 236 13.35 12.29 -0.53
C LEU A 236 13.74 12.42 0.95
N VAL A 237 14.64 13.33 1.30
CA VAL A 237 15.06 13.54 2.70
C VAL A 237 13.86 13.96 3.58
N LEU A 238 13.05 14.90 3.11
CA LEU A 238 11.86 15.33 3.84
C LEU A 238 10.84 14.20 4.01
N GLN A 239 10.66 13.36 2.99
CA GLN A 239 9.81 12.18 3.07
C GLN A 239 10.31 11.19 4.12
N GLN A 240 11.62 10.91 4.15
CA GLN A 240 12.21 9.95 5.09
C GLN A 240 12.17 10.46 6.55
N LEU A 241 12.32 11.76 6.77
CA LEU A 241 12.29 12.35 8.12
C LEU A 241 10.86 12.61 8.64
N PHE A 242 9.97 13.07 7.76
CA PHE A 242 8.65 13.56 8.16
C PHE A 242 7.48 12.72 7.65
N GLY A 243 7.72 11.74 6.77
CA GLY A 243 6.65 10.94 6.17
C GLY A 243 5.78 10.25 7.21
N TRP A 244 6.40 9.60 8.19
CA TRP A 244 5.67 8.91 9.26
C TRP A 244 4.89 9.86 10.19
N PRO A 245 5.47 10.91 10.78
CA PRO A 245 4.71 11.89 11.53
C PRO A 245 3.57 12.53 10.71
N MET A 246 3.83 12.92 9.47
CA MET A 246 2.81 13.51 8.61
C MET A 246 1.66 12.55 8.31
N TYR A 247 1.94 11.26 8.10
CA TYR A 247 0.90 10.25 7.99
C TYR A 247 0.03 10.17 9.26
N LEU A 248 0.63 10.12 10.44
CA LEU A 248 -0.12 10.03 11.69
C LEU A 248 -0.96 11.28 11.98
N PHE A 249 -0.40 12.49 11.73
CA PHE A 249 -1.08 13.75 12.05
C PHE A 249 -2.06 14.24 10.98
N THR A 250 -1.91 13.81 9.72
CA THR A 250 -2.70 14.39 8.62
C THR A 250 -3.22 13.36 7.60
N ASN A 251 -2.83 12.09 7.72
CA ASN A 251 -3.12 11.03 6.76
C ASN A 251 -2.80 11.44 5.29
N VAL A 252 -1.71 12.17 5.09
CA VAL A 252 -1.36 12.84 3.83
C VAL A 252 -1.16 11.90 2.65
N THR A 253 -0.90 10.62 2.89
CA THR A 253 -0.64 9.60 1.87
C THR A 253 -1.84 8.69 1.60
N GLY A 254 -2.87 8.72 2.44
CA GLY A 254 -4.11 7.98 2.21
C GLY A 254 -5.07 8.73 1.28
N HIS A 255 -6.21 8.11 0.98
CA HIS A 255 -7.24 8.72 0.12
C HIS A 255 -7.90 9.94 0.78
N ASP A 256 -8.43 10.83 -0.07
CA ASP A 256 -9.15 12.04 0.36
C ASP A 256 -10.67 11.82 0.49
N ASN A 257 -11.19 10.68 0.03
CA ASN A 257 -12.62 10.35 -0.03
C ASN A 257 -13.11 9.72 1.28
N HIS A 258 -13.29 10.51 2.31
CA HIS A 258 -13.89 10.02 3.54
C HIS A 258 -15.42 10.01 3.42
N GLU A 259 -15.99 8.95 2.85
CA GLU A 259 -17.39 8.79 2.42
C GLU A 259 -18.44 8.90 3.55
N ARG A 260 -18.04 9.00 4.81
CA ARG A 260 -18.98 9.01 5.94
C ARG A 260 -18.93 10.31 6.75
N GLN A 261 -19.04 11.43 6.07
CA GLN A 261 -19.51 12.65 6.75
C GLN A 261 -21.03 12.71 6.61
N PRO A 262 -21.80 12.87 7.72
CA PRO A 262 -23.22 13.16 7.62
C PRO A 262 -23.42 14.36 6.69
N GLU A 263 -24.42 14.28 5.79
CA GLU A 263 -24.82 15.41 4.95
C GLU A 263 -24.95 16.66 5.82
N GLY A 264 -24.20 17.72 5.50
CA GLY A 264 -24.19 18.98 6.24
C GLY A 264 -22.88 19.36 6.93
N ARG A 265 -21.95 18.43 7.18
CA ARG A 265 -20.55 18.80 7.48
C ARG A 265 -19.79 18.82 6.16
N GLY A 266 -19.69 20.02 5.58
CA GLY A 266 -18.90 20.24 4.36
C GLY A 266 -17.55 19.55 4.43
N ARG A 267 -16.94 19.24 3.26
CA ARG A 267 -15.58 18.71 3.12
C ARG A 267 -14.75 19.27 4.26
N GLY A 268 -14.45 18.42 5.26
CA GLY A 268 -13.86 18.86 6.49
C GLY A 268 -12.60 19.64 6.12
N LYS A 269 -12.67 20.96 6.18
CA LYS A 269 -11.49 21.79 6.13
C LYS A 269 -10.53 21.15 7.10
N ARG A 270 -9.30 20.89 6.67
CA ARG A 270 -8.17 20.55 7.54
C ARG A 270 -8.06 21.64 8.59
N ASN A 271 -8.91 21.61 9.60
CA ASN A 271 -8.98 22.60 10.65
C ASN A 271 -7.93 22.23 11.71
N GLY A 272 -6.69 22.65 11.45
CA GLY A 272 -5.62 22.54 12.42
C GLY A 272 -5.06 21.12 12.61
N TRP A 273 -3.97 21.03 13.34
CA TRP A 273 -3.24 19.79 13.64
C TRP A 273 -4.07 18.75 14.39
N PHE A 274 -5.10 19.18 15.13
CA PHE A 274 -5.94 18.31 15.99
C PHE A 274 -7.38 18.18 15.49
N GLY A 275 -7.81 18.95 14.51
CA GLY A 275 -9.16 18.94 13.97
C GLY A 275 -9.18 18.46 12.53
N GLY A 276 -9.16 17.16 12.26
CA GLY A 276 -9.16 16.65 10.89
C GLY A 276 -8.90 15.17 10.81
N VAL A 277 -8.39 14.73 9.68
CA VAL A 277 -8.05 13.33 9.41
C VAL A 277 -6.71 13.04 10.07
N ASN A 278 -6.72 12.37 11.24
CA ASN A 278 -5.51 12.00 11.98
C ASN A 278 -5.73 10.71 12.78
N HIS A 279 -4.65 10.14 13.31
CA HIS A 279 -4.65 8.86 14.02
C HIS A 279 -4.85 8.98 15.53
N PHE A 280 -5.06 10.19 16.07
CA PHE A 280 -5.16 10.44 17.51
C PHE A 280 -6.58 10.85 17.94
N ASN A 281 -7.39 11.39 17.03
CA ASN A 281 -8.74 11.82 17.36
C ASN A 281 -9.73 10.65 17.20
N PRO A 282 -10.41 10.19 18.28
CA PRO A 282 -11.44 9.14 18.18
C PRO A 282 -12.60 9.48 17.22
N SER A 283 -12.81 10.77 16.95
CA SER A 283 -13.83 11.25 16.00
C SER A 283 -13.28 11.49 14.59
N SER A 284 -12.02 11.13 14.32
CA SER A 284 -11.44 11.19 12.97
C SER A 284 -12.24 10.33 12.00
N PRO A 285 -12.44 10.77 10.75
CA PRO A 285 -13.14 9.98 9.73
C PRO A 285 -12.43 8.67 9.36
N LEU A 286 -11.20 8.46 9.86
CA LEU A 286 -10.50 7.18 9.74
C LEU A 286 -11.16 6.05 10.53
N PHE A 287 -11.97 6.36 11.56
CA PHE A 287 -12.48 5.42 12.55
C PHE A 287 -14.00 5.37 12.57
N GLU A 288 -14.54 4.25 13.03
CA GLU A 288 -15.95 4.12 13.37
C GLU A 288 -16.15 4.43 14.87
N SER A 289 -17.37 4.84 15.27
CA SER A 289 -17.65 5.17 16.67
C SER A 289 -17.36 4.03 17.66
N LYS A 290 -17.44 2.78 17.21
CA LYS A 290 -17.08 1.59 18.00
C LYS A 290 -15.60 1.53 18.38
N ASP A 291 -14.75 2.17 17.57
CA ASP A 291 -13.29 2.13 17.71
C ASP A 291 -12.77 3.16 18.73
N ALA A 292 -13.60 4.14 19.11
CA ALA A 292 -13.19 5.30 19.91
C ALA A 292 -12.40 4.93 21.19
N LYS A 293 -12.82 3.90 21.92
CA LYS A 293 -12.12 3.45 23.14
C LYS A 293 -10.72 2.92 22.84
N LEU A 294 -10.51 2.27 21.70
CA LEU A 294 -9.22 1.76 21.26
C LEU A 294 -8.27 2.88 20.85
N ILE A 295 -8.81 3.95 20.23
CA ILE A 295 -7.99 5.11 19.89
C ILE A 295 -7.50 5.80 21.17
N VAL A 296 -8.39 6.07 22.12
CA VAL A 296 -8.02 6.62 23.43
C VAL A 296 -6.98 5.74 24.15
N LEU A 297 -7.12 4.41 24.09
CA LEU A 297 -6.14 3.50 24.66
C LEU A 297 -4.76 3.64 23.99
N SER A 298 -4.73 3.81 22.65
CA SER A 298 -3.49 4.07 21.92
C SER A 298 -2.82 5.37 22.40
N ASP A 299 -3.59 6.43 22.55
CA ASP A 299 -3.10 7.73 23.01
C ASP A 299 -2.55 7.64 24.45
N LEU A 300 -3.20 6.91 25.33
CA LEU A 300 -2.71 6.64 26.70
C LEU A 300 -1.39 5.89 26.68
N GLY A 301 -1.20 4.93 25.77
CA GLY A 301 0.08 4.25 25.57
C GLY A 301 1.21 5.21 25.18
N LEU A 302 0.91 6.11 24.22
CA LEU A 302 1.86 7.16 23.81
C LEU A 302 2.19 8.12 24.95
N LEU A 303 1.18 8.59 25.67
CA LEU A 303 1.37 9.49 26.82
C LEU A 303 2.21 8.82 27.91
N GLY A 304 2.01 7.53 28.18
CA GLY A 304 2.83 6.76 29.11
C GLY A 304 4.30 6.71 28.67
N THR A 305 4.55 6.45 27.38
CA THR A 305 5.91 6.46 26.83
C THR A 305 6.53 7.85 26.88
N LEU A 306 5.80 8.91 26.50
CA LEU A 306 6.29 10.30 26.58
C LEU A 306 6.61 10.69 28.02
N ALA A 307 5.80 10.29 29.00
CA ALA A 307 6.07 10.52 30.42
C ALA A 307 7.36 9.81 30.86
N LEU A 308 7.54 8.52 30.46
CA LEU A 308 8.76 7.78 30.71
C LEU A 308 10.01 8.48 30.13
N LEU A 309 9.93 8.90 28.86
CA LEU A 309 11.02 9.63 28.19
C LEU A 309 11.32 10.97 28.88
N TYR A 310 10.29 11.67 29.33
CA TYR A 310 10.46 12.90 30.10
C TYR A 310 11.25 12.66 31.39
N PHE A 311 10.90 11.64 32.18
CA PHE A 311 11.63 11.29 33.40
C PHE A 311 13.07 10.84 33.12
N ILE A 312 13.30 10.09 32.04
CA ILE A 312 14.66 9.71 31.60
C ILE A 312 15.46 10.98 31.24
N GLY A 313 14.87 11.90 30.48
CA GLY A 313 15.52 13.17 30.11
C GLY A 313 15.86 14.03 31.33
N GLN A 314 14.97 14.12 32.32
CA GLN A 314 15.23 14.81 33.59
C GLN A 314 16.36 14.15 34.41
N ARG A 315 16.40 12.83 34.42
CA ARG A 315 17.36 12.08 35.25
C ARG A 315 18.76 11.99 34.63
N PHE A 316 18.83 11.85 33.29
CA PHE A 316 20.08 11.54 32.57
C PHE A 316 20.50 12.66 31.59
N GLY A 317 19.70 13.69 31.41
CA GLY A 317 19.94 14.79 30.47
C GLY A 317 19.33 14.56 29.08
N TRP A 318 18.84 15.66 28.51
CA TRP A 318 18.10 15.65 27.23
C TRP A 318 18.96 15.27 26.03
N LEU A 319 20.26 15.64 26.05
CA LEU A 319 21.19 15.26 24.98
C LEU A 319 21.42 13.74 24.96
N ASN A 320 21.55 13.13 26.12
CA ASN A 320 21.66 11.68 26.23
C ASN A 320 20.39 10.99 25.73
N LEU A 321 19.22 11.48 26.14
CA LEU A 321 17.94 10.96 25.65
C LEU A 321 17.82 11.09 24.12
N LEU A 322 18.26 12.21 23.55
CA LEU A 322 18.28 12.41 22.09
C LEU A 322 19.14 11.32 21.41
N VAL A 323 20.34 11.04 21.92
CA VAL A 323 21.24 10.03 21.35
C VAL A 323 20.72 8.61 21.61
N TRP A 324 20.18 8.33 22.81
CA TRP A 324 19.78 6.98 23.19
C TRP A 324 18.46 6.54 22.55
N TYR A 325 17.53 7.49 22.34
CA TYR A 325 16.19 7.21 21.86
C TYR A 325 15.78 8.10 20.68
N GLY A 326 16.00 9.40 20.73
CA GLY A 326 15.47 10.34 19.72
C GLY A 326 16.00 10.05 18.32
N ILE A 327 17.33 9.96 18.15
CA ILE A 327 17.94 9.65 16.84
C ILE A 327 17.63 8.20 16.43
N PRO A 328 17.71 7.15 17.28
CA PRO A 328 17.19 5.83 16.95
C PRO A 328 15.73 5.81 16.48
N TYR A 329 14.86 6.58 17.11
CA TYR A 329 13.47 6.72 16.68
C TYR A 329 13.34 7.31 15.26
N LEU A 330 14.18 8.29 14.89
CA LEU A 330 14.21 8.79 13.52
C LEU A 330 14.68 7.74 12.52
N TRP A 331 15.62 6.85 12.91
CA TRP A 331 16.01 5.71 12.08
C TRP A 331 14.87 4.70 11.91
N VAL A 332 14.09 4.40 12.97
CA VAL A 332 12.89 3.56 12.85
C VAL A 332 11.90 4.18 11.87
N ASN A 333 11.63 5.48 11.96
CA ASN A 333 10.75 6.18 11.04
C ASN A 333 11.27 6.14 9.59
N HIS A 334 12.57 6.34 9.41
CA HIS A 334 13.22 6.21 8.09
C HIS A 334 12.99 4.81 7.48
N TRP A 335 13.33 3.75 8.21
CA TRP A 335 13.15 2.38 7.70
C TRP A 335 11.69 2.06 7.43
N LEU A 336 10.79 2.45 8.32
CA LEU A 336 9.36 2.28 8.13
C LEU A 336 8.87 2.94 6.84
N VAL A 337 9.23 4.20 6.61
CA VAL A 337 8.84 4.93 5.40
C VAL A 337 9.50 4.35 4.16
N ALA A 338 10.79 4.02 4.20
CA ALA A 338 11.51 3.43 3.08
C ALA A 338 10.91 2.09 2.65
N ILE A 339 10.63 1.21 3.62
CA ILE A 339 10.05 -0.12 3.37
C ILE A 339 8.66 0.02 2.78
N THR A 340 7.74 0.72 3.45
CA THR A 340 6.35 0.83 2.98
C THR A 340 6.26 1.56 1.65
N TYR A 341 7.01 2.63 1.45
CA TYR A 341 7.07 3.36 0.18
C TYR A 341 7.51 2.44 -0.96
N LEU A 342 8.63 1.74 -0.81
CA LEU A 342 9.20 0.91 -1.88
C LEU A 342 8.40 -0.35 -2.17
N GLN A 343 7.62 -0.85 -1.24
CA GLN A 343 6.76 -2.01 -1.44
C GLN A 343 5.47 -1.69 -2.21
N HIS A 344 5.06 -0.42 -2.19
CA HIS A 344 3.85 0.09 -2.87
C HIS A 344 4.15 1.06 -4.01
N THR A 345 5.43 1.36 -4.26
CA THR A 345 5.84 2.32 -5.29
C THR A 345 6.94 1.74 -6.15
N ASP A 346 6.55 1.30 -7.33
CA ASP A 346 7.45 0.81 -8.36
C ASP A 346 6.86 1.14 -9.75
N PRO A 347 7.69 1.48 -10.75
CA PRO A 347 7.21 1.78 -12.11
C PRO A 347 6.39 0.65 -12.76
N SER A 348 6.58 -0.59 -12.32
CA SER A 348 5.88 -1.77 -12.86
C SER A 348 4.54 -2.06 -12.17
N LEU A 349 4.21 -1.34 -11.09
CA LEU A 349 2.99 -1.59 -10.32
C LEU A 349 1.80 -0.80 -10.87
N PRO A 350 0.66 -1.48 -11.09
CA PRO A 350 -0.59 -0.83 -11.44
C PRO A 350 -1.28 -0.21 -10.21
N HIS A 351 -2.14 0.76 -10.48
CA HIS A 351 -3.12 1.28 -9.53
C HIS A 351 -4.49 1.23 -10.17
N TYR A 352 -5.55 1.13 -9.38
CA TYR A 352 -6.88 0.83 -9.91
C TYR A 352 -7.89 1.87 -9.45
N THR A 353 -8.78 2.25 -10.39
CA THR A 353 -10.04 2.91 -10.00
C THR A 353 -10.92 1.92 -9.24
N ASN A 354 -11.95 2.44 -8.57
CA ASN A 354 -12.85 1.59 -7.78
C ASN A 354 -13.55 0.50 -8.61
N GLU A 355 -13.85 0.79 -9.87
CA GLU A 355 -14.56 -0.08 -10.82
C GLU A 355 -13.68 -1.24 -11.33
N ALA A 356 -12.40 -0.99 -11.57
CA ALA A 356 -11.45 -1.99 -12.05
C ALA A 356 -10.77 -2.78 -10.92
N TRP A 357 -10.93 -2.34 -9.68
CA TRP A 357 -10.28 -2.93 -8.53
C TRP A 357 -10.94 -4.23 -8.07
N THR A 358 -10.12 -5.23 -7.75
CA THR A 358 -10.50 -6.40 -6.94
C THR A 358 -9.44 -6.63 -5.88
N PHE A 359 -9.75 -7.39 -4.83
CA PHE A 359 -8.78 -7.69 -3.77
C PHE A 359 -7.50 -8.35 -4.33
N THR A 360 -7.64 -9.32 -5.24
CA THR A 360 -6.49 -10.01 -5.84
C THR A 360 -5.62 -9.09 -6.69
N ARG A 361 -6.21 -8.17 -7.44
CA ARG A 361 -5.50 -7.17 -8.23
C ARG A 361 -4.78 -6.16 -7.34
N GLY A 362 -5.43 -5.70 -6.28
CA GLY A 362 -4.84 -4.78 -5.32
C GLY A 362 -3.66 -5.40 -4.58
N ALA A 363 -3.80 -6.62 -4.08
CA ALA A 363 -2.71 -7.34 -3.44
C ALA A 363 -1.53 -7.60 -4.41
N ALA A 364 -1.81 -7.85 -5.71
CA ALA A 364 -0.77 -7.96 -6.74
C ALA A 364 -0.08 -6.63 -7.09
N ALA A 365 -0.63 -5.48 -6.65
CA ALA A 365 -0.01 -4.16 -6.81
C ALA A 365 1.03 -3.87 -5.71
N THR A 366 1.78 -4.90 -5.32
CA THR A 366 2.89 -4.85 -4.36
C THR A 366 4.09 -5.58 -4.93
N ILE A 367 5.28 -5.32 -4.35
CA ILE A 367 6.54 -5.87 -4.86
C ILE A 367 7.43 -6.35 -3.71
N ASP A 368 8.02 -7.54 -3.87
CA ASP A 368 9.05 -8.04 -2.97
C ASP A 368 10.43 -7.50 -3.39
N ARG A 369 11.22 -7.12 -2.38
CA ARG A 369 12.58 -6.64 -2.58
C ARG A 369 13.54 -7.47 -1.72
N GLU A 370 14.83 -7.18 -1.78
CA GLU A 370 15.85 -7.90 -1.03
C GLU A 370 16.72 -6.90 -0.27
N PHE A 371 16.87 -7.12 1.03
CA PHE A 371 17.79 -6.34 1.87
C PHE A 371 18.81 -7.22 2.60
N GLY A 372 18.98 -8.46 2.12
CA GLY A 372 19.98 -9.41 2.58
C GLY A 372 19.79 -9.85 4.02
N PHE A 373 20.91 -10.03 4.72
CA PHE A 373 20.90 -10.47 6.12
C PHE A 373 20.05 -9.56 7.03
N VAL A 374 20.12 -8.24 6.82
CA VAL A 374 19.38 -7.26 7.63
C VAL A 374 17.87 -7.44 7.43
N GLY A 375 17.40 -7.53 6.17
CA GLY A 375 15.99 -7.73 5.87
C GLY A 375 15.44 -9.02 6.47
N ARG A 376 16.11 -10.14 6.21
CA ARG A 376 15.65 -11.47 6.66
C ARG A 376 15.75 -11.68 8.17
N ASN A 377 16.82 -11.19 8.82
CA ASN A 377 17.10 -11.54 10.21
C ASN A 377 16.75 -10.43 11.21
N LEU A 378 16.95 -9.15 10.85
CA LEU A 378 16.68 -8.04 11.75
C LEU A 378 15.30 -7.45 11.52
N LEU A 379 14.82 -7.45 10.26
CA LEU A 379 13.51 -6.90 9.88
C LEU A 379 12.48 -8.00 9.60
N HIS A 380 12.76 -9.24 10.02
CA HIS A 380 11.84 -10.39 9.97
C HIS A 380 11.26 -10.69 8.57
N GLY A 381 12.02 -10.42 7.51
CA GLY A 381 11.63 -10.74 6.12
C GLY A 381 10.49 -9.90 5.55
N ILE A 382 10.07 -8.83 6.20
CA ILE A 382 8.95 -7.97 5.73
C ILE A 382 9.24 -7.35 4.36
N ILE A 383 10.51 -7.16 4.00
CA ILE A 383 10.94 -6.63 2.71
C ILE A 383 10.82 -7.70 1.62
N GLU A 384 11.16 -8.94 1.96
CA GLU A 384 11.31 -10.06 1.06
C GLU A 384 10.00 -10.81 0.76
N THR A 385 8.95 -10.63 1.57
CA THR A 385 7.72 -11.43 1.50
C THR A 385 6.44 -10.59 1.56
N HIS A 386 6.51 -9.34 1.11
CA HIS A 386 5.42 -8.37 1.23
C HIS A 386 4.22 -8.68 0.32
N VAL A 387 4.48 -9.25 -0.85
CA VAL A 387 3.42 -9.70 -1.77
C VAL A 387 2.55 -10.75 -1.08
N LEU A 388 3.14 -11.78 -0.48
CA LEU A 388 2.40 -12.77 0.30
C LEU A 388 1.64 -12.11 1.44
N HIS A 389 2.30 -11.20 2.16
CA HIS A 389 1.73 -10.50 3.29
C HIS A 389 0.43 -9.76 2.95
N HIS A 390 0.32 -9.19 1.74
CA HIS A 390 -0.92 -8.58 1.26
C HIS A 390 -2.02 -9.56 0.89
N TYR A 391 -1.68 -10.78 0.48
CA TYR A 391 -2.66 -11.84 0.21
C TYR A 391 -3.17 -12.52 1.48
N VAL A 392 -2.24 -12.86 2.39
CA VAL A 392 -2.54 -13.65 3.60
C VAL A 392 -1.72 -13.16 4.79
N SER A 393 -2.06 -11.99 5.30
CA SER A 393 -1.34 -11.32 6.40
C SER A 393 -1.37 -12.05 7.74
N THR A 394 -2.10 -13.17 7.86
CA THR A 394 -2.15 -14.00 9.06
C THR A 394 -1.08 -15.11 9.08
N ILE A 395 -0.31 -15.27 8.03
CA ILE A 395 0.85 -16.17 8.01
C ILE A 395 1.98 -15.50 8.79
N PRO A 396 2.55 -16.15 9.82
CA PRO A 396 3.65 -15.58 10.56
C PRO A 396 4.92 -15.48 9.70
N PHE A 397 5.71 -14.45 9.91
CA PHE A 397 6.88 -14.14 9.09
C PHE A 397 7.87 -15.31 8.94
N TYR A 398 8.00 -16.18 9.94
CA TYR A 398 8.90 -17.34 9.89
C TYR A 398 8.41 -18.50 8.99
N HIS A 399 7.24 -18.39 8.41
CA HIS A 399 6.69 -19.25 7.35
C HIS A 399 6.45 -18.48 6.03
N ALA A 400 6.70 -17.17 6.02
CA ALA A 400 6.35 -16.32 4.89
C ALA A 400 7.19 -16.63 3.64
N GLU A 401 8.47 -16.99 3.78
CA GLU A 401 9.34 -17.30 2.64
C GLU A 401 8.85 -18.55 1.90
N GLU A 402 8.53 -19.64 2.63
CA GLU A 402 8.00 -20.86 2.06
C GLU A 402 6.64 -20.63 1.38
N ALA A 403 5.74 -19.90 2.04
CA ALA A 403 4.44 -19.55 1.49
C ALA A 403 4.55 -18.63 0.26
N THR A 404 5.53 -17.75 0.21
CA THR A 404 5.83 -16.91 -0.96
C THR A 404 6.23 -17.77 -2.17
N GLU A 405 7.09 -18.76 -1.99
CA GLU A 405 7.47 -19.67 -3.08
C GLU A 405 6.27 -20.49 -3.61
N ALA A 406 5.31 -20.78 -2.75
CA ALA A 406 4.08 -21.46 -3.17
C ALA A 406 3.18 -20.56 -4.04
N ILE A 407 2.93 -19.32 -3.63
CA ILE A 407 2.06 -18.39 -4.38
C ILE A 407 2.68 -17.92 -5.70
N LYS A 408 4.00 -17.83 -5.81
CA LYS A 408 4.71 -17.50 -7.06
C LYS A 408 4.26 -18.38 -8.23
N LYS A 409 3.99 -19.65 -7.97
CA LYS A 409 3.53 -20.61 -9.00
C LYS A 409 2.14 -20.28 -9.54
N VAL A 410 1.26 -19.77 -8.69
CA VAL A 410 -0.10 -19.34 -9.07
C VAL A 410 -0.06 -17.99 -9.77
N MET A 411 0.71 -17.04 -9.23
CA MET A 411 0.78 -15.68 -9.75
C MET A 411 1.53 -15.58 -11.09
N GLY A 412 2.52 -16.45 -11.31
CA GLY A 412 3.36 -16.42 -12.53
C GLY A 412 3.93 -15.02 -12.81
N LYS A 413 3.66 -14.48 -14.00
CA LYS A 413 4.11 -13.14 -14.43
C LYS A 413 3.55 -11.96 -13.61
N HIS A 414 2.49 -12.18 -12.85
CA HIS A 414 1.89 -11.16 -11.99
C HIS A 414 2.60 -10.99 -10.65
N TYR A 415 3.47 -11.94 -10.27
CA TYR A 415 4.32 -11.79 -9.11
C TYR A 415 5.44 -10.79 -9.42
N LYS A 416 5.48 -9.70 -8.67
CA LYS A 416 6.48 -8.65 -8.84
C LYS A 416 7.59 -8.80 -7.80
N SER A 417 8.84 -8.78 -8.27
CA SER A 417 10.00 -8.87 -7.41
C SER A 417 11.20 -8.13 -8.02
N ALA A 418 11.88 -7.37 -7.18
CA ALA A 418 13.19 -6.76 -7.46
C ALA A 418 14.31 -7.40 -6.63
N ALA A 419 14.10 -8.62 -6.10
CA ALA A 419 15.07 -9.32 -5.25
C ALA A 419 16.44 -9.53 -5.92
N HIS A 420 16.46 -9.70 -7.26
CA HIS A 420 17.69 -9.82 -8.04
C HIS A 420 18.63 -8.62 -7.94
N THR A 421 18.14 -7.45 -7.48
CA THR A 421 18.95 -6.23 -7.34
C THR A 421 19.71 -6.16 -6.02
N GLY A 422 19.35 -7.00 -5.05
CA GLY A 422 19.96 -7.08 -3.73
C GLY A 422 19.82 -5.80 -2.89
N PRO A 423 20.55 -5.69 -1.76
CA PRO A 423 20.44 -4.55 -0.84
C PRO A 423 20.76 -3.21 -1.48
N TRP A 424 21.73 -3.16 -2.39
CA TRP A 424 22.06 -1.93 -3.13
C TRP A 424 20.92 -1.50 -4.06
N GLY A 425 20.20 -2.46 -4.65
CA GLY A 425 19.00 -2.18 -5.44
C GLY A 425 17.88 -1.56 -4.61
N PHE A 426 17.69 -2.03 -3.37
CA PHE A 426 16.76 -1.42 -2.44
C PHE A 426 17.07 0.06 -2.17
N ILE A 427 18.33 0.37 -1.89
CA ILE A 427 18.75 1.78 -1.66
C ILE A 427 18.60 2.63 -2.93
N LYS A 428 19.03 2.09 -4.09
CA LYS A 428 18.87 2.82 -5.37
C LYS A 428 17.41 3.05 -5.73
N ALA A 429 16.52 2.12 -5.37
CA ALA A 429 15.10 2.22 -5.64
C ALA A 429 14.45 3.44 -4.95
N LEU A 430 14.95 3.87 -3.78
CA LEU A 430 14.48 5.11 -3.14
C LEU A 430 14.66 6.32 -4.05
N TRP A 431 15.84 6.44 -4.66
CA TRP A 431 16.14 7.52 -5.58
C TRP A 431 15.35 7.42 -6.89
N SER A 432 15.35 6.23 -7.52
CA SER A 432 14.69 6.04 -8.81
C SER A 432 13.16 6.18 -8.71
N SER A 433 12.55 5.58 -7.68
CA SER A 433 11.09 5.69 -7.50
C SER A 433 10.66 7.13 -7.23
N GLN A 434 11.45 7.92 -6.47
CA GLN A 434 11.17 9.33 -6.25
C GLN A 434 11.12 10.15 -7.56
N ARG A 435 11.94 9.81 -8.54
CA ARG A 435 12.02 10.52 -9.82
C ARG A 435 11.05 9.99 -10.88
N ILE A 436 10.72 8.70 -10.84
CA ILE A 436 9.88 8.04 -11.85
C ILE A 436 8.40 8.07 -11.45
N CYS A 437 8.09 7.88 -10.17
CA CYS A 437 6.73 7.64 -9.70
C CYS A 437 6.09 8.95 -9.18
N GLN A 438 5.89 9.94 -10.06
CA GLN A 438 5.38 11.27 -9.65
C GLN A 438 3.84 11.33 -9.58
N TRP A 439 3.14 10.80 -10.58
CA TRP A 439 1.68 10.66 -10.60
C TRP A 439 1.27 9.42 -11.41
N VAL A 440 0.00 9.05 -11.32
CA VAL A 440 -0.56 7.94 -12.11
C VAL A 440 -1.61 8.44 -13.08
N GLU A 441 -1.65 7.83 -14.27
CA GLU A 441 -2.66 8.06 -15.27
C GLU A 441 -2.96 6.77 -16.07
N PRO A 442 -4.14 6.64 -16.72
CA PRO A 442 -4.45 5.49 -17.57
C PRO A 442 -3.55 5.49 -18.83
N VAL A 443 -3.43 4.34 -19.46
CA VAL A 443 -2.78 4.22 -20.77
C VAL A 443 -3.63 4.99 -21.79
N GLU A 444 -2.97 5.77 -22.65
CA GLU A 444 -3.65 6.59 -23.69
C GLU A 444 -4.46 5.68 -24.64
N GLY A 445 -5.72 6.04 -24.86
CA GLY A 445 -6.64 5.26 -25.68
C GLY A 445 -7.22 4.03 -25.01
N ALA A 446 -6.92 3.74 -23.73
CA ALA A 446 -7.52 2.63 -22.99
C ALA A 446 -9.03 2.82 -22.82
N GLU A 447 -9.81 1.75 -23.06
CA GLU A 447 -11.26 1.73 -22.97
C GLU A 447 -11.75 0.66 -21.98
N GLY A 448 -13.00 0.77 -21.55
CA GLY A 448 -13.61 -0.19 -20.64
C GLY A 448 -12.85 -0.37 -19.34
N GLU A 449 -12.64 -1.61 -18.91
CA GLU A 449 -11.93 -1.95 -17.68
C GLU A 449 -10.46 -1.49 -17.72
N ALA A 450 -9.82 -1.50 -18.88
CA ALA A 450 -8.44 -1.09 -19.05
C ALA A 450 -8.22 0.39 -18.69
N ARG A 451 -9.23 1.27 -18.89
CA ARG A 451 -9.17 2.67 -18.46
C ARG A 451 -9.04 2.84 -16.93
N GLY A 452 -9.50 1.86 -16.18
CA GLY A 452 -9.40 1.86 -14.73
C GLY A 452 -8.05 1.35 -14.19
N VAL A 453 -7.09 1.02 -15.06
CA VAL A 453 -5.74 0.58 -14.70
C VAL A 453 -4.75 1.70 -15.00
N LEU A 454 -4.09 2.23 -13.96
CA LEU A 454 -3.22 3.39 -14.05
C LEU A 454 -1.78 3.01 -13.73
N PHE A 455 -0.83 3.66 -14.42
CA PHE A 455 0.59 3.50 -14.17
C PHE A 455 1.27 4.86 -13.97
N TYR A 456 2.45 4.83 -13.33
CA TYR A 456 3.21 6.03 -13.07
C TYR A 456 3.68 6.75 -14.33
N ARG A 457 3.72 8.09 -14.24
CA ARG A 457 4.31 9.01 -15.21
C ARG A 457 5.11 10.08 -14.45
N ASN A 458 5.96 10.79 -15.18
CA ASN A 458 6.81 11.82 -14.60
C ASN A 458 7.19 12.89 -15.65
N THR A 459 7.72 14.02 -15.14
CA THR A 459 8.28 15.08 -15.98
C THR A 459 9.76 14.86 -16.33
N ASN A 460 10.40 13.82 -15.77
CA ASN A 460 11.84 13.59 -15.87
C ASN A 460 12.24 12.80 -17.13
N GLY A 461 11.31 12.54 -18.04
CA GLY A 461 11.58 11.76 -19.24
C GLY A 461 11.95 10.29 -18.99
N LEU A 462 11.60 9.75 -17.82
CA LEU A 462 11.93 8.40 -17.40
C LEU A 462 10.75 7.44 -17.68
N GLY A 463 10.85 6.69 -18.77
CA GLY A 463 9.78 5.80 -19.24
C GLY A 463 8.88 6.44 -20.29
N LEU A 464 7.62 5.99 -20.37
CA LEU A 464 6.67 6.52 -21.34
C LEU A 464 6.30 7.97 -21.03
N ALA A 465 6.19 8.78 -22.09
CA ALA A 465 5.74 10.15 -21.96
C ALA A 465 4.30 10.22 -21.42
N PRO A 466 3.95 11.27 -20.64
CA PRO A 466 2.59 11.55 -20.27
C PRO A 466 1.68 11.75 -21.51
N ALA A 467 0.39 11.43 -21.36
CA ALA A 467 -0.59 11.70 -22.40
C ALA A 467 -0.63 13.20 -22.75
N LYS A 468 -0.68 13.52 -24.04
CA LYS A 468 -0.86 14.90 -24.48
C LYS A 468 -2.30 15.34 -24.17
N LEU A 469 -2.44 16.47 -23.50
CA LEU A 469 -3.72 17.08 -23.20
C LEU A 469 -3.80 18.44 -23.89
N ASP A 470 -4.80 18.61 -24.72
CA ASP A 470 -5.06 19.91 -25.32
C ASP A 470 -5.45 20.93 -24.23
N PRO A 471 -5.04 22.19 -24.36
CA PRO A 471 -5.54 23.24 -23.49
C PRO A 471 -7.07 23.34 -23.60
N PRO A 472 -7.78 23.68 -22.52
CA PRO A 472 -9.23 23.82 -22.59
C PRO A 472 -9.61 24.88 -23.65
N VAL A 473 -10.59 24.55 -24.48
CA VAL A 473 -11.08 25.45 -25.50
C VAL A 473 -11.56 26.75 -24.86
N GLY A 474 -10.88 27.87 -25.10
CA GLY A 474 -11.20 29.17 -24.52
C GLY A 474 -10.19 29.77 -23.56
N SER A 475 -9.02 29.17 -23.36
CA SER A 475 -7.92 29.70 -22.53
C SER A 475 -6.89 30.50 -23.36
N SER A 476 -7.33 31.38 -24.23
CA SER A 476 -6.46 32.36 -24.92
C SER A 476 -6.67 33.75 -24.38
#